data_b5e6af34a384bc8fceace97b00675ff8
#
_entry.id   b5e6af34a384bc8fceace97b00675ff8
#
_cell.length_a   1.000
_cell.length_b   1.000
_cell.length_c   1.000
_cell.angle_alpha   90.00
_cell.angle_beta   90.00
_cell.angle_gamma   90.00
#
_symmetry.space_group_name_H-M   'P 1'
#
loop_
_entity.id
_entity.type
_entity.pdbx_description
1 polymer ?
#
loop_
_entity_poly.entity_id
_entity_poly.type
_entity_poly.pdbx_seq_one_letter_code
_entity_poly.pdbx_strand_id
1 'polypeptide(L)'
;MKSQTAESEKSKKYDRQIRLWGEHGQAALESAHVCLINATATGTEALKSIILPGVGAFTIVDGNTVTGEDVGSNFFLDSASIGKPRAQAATLLLMELNPDVQGDFVEETPENLLEHNPGYFSNFTVVIATALQEKTLLTLAAKLWDAGVPLVVCRSYGFIGYIRLQVGEHPVMETHPDNVLDDLRLDRPFPALRAFVDSINMETLTDKEHSHTPYVVILLKALDEWQQQNGSQTLPKNSREKDALRDLIRKKVRVKENRASEPEENFEEAVKAVNRSLNATVVPREVKELFEDEACLTITAESKPFWVMMRALKDFVENEGDGALPVRGTLPDMTSDTDRYVKLLNLYRAEAEKDVQAVYRRVQQLLNTIGKPEDFITEADVKLLCKNAHAVRLVRGRSLAAEYDAKEAQVHTILTSLDSPDSEIIFYVLFRAVDRFYNQYNCYPGYFDDQLETDISKLKASLGQVLQEWGSGPVARDDYVHEMCRYGAAELHAVAAFVGACAAHEVIKLATGQYVPLSNTFIYNAMTAASETFLL
;
A
#
# COMPACT_ATOMS: atom_id res chain seq x y z
N MET A 1 -31.69 20.08 2.60
CA MET A 1 -31.32 20.11 4.02
C MET A 1 -30.97 18.73 4.60
N LYS A 2 -31.73 17.64 4.30
CA LYS A 2 -31.36 16.29 4.82
C LYS A 2 -30.05 15.72 4.24
N SER A 3 -29.66 16.03 2.99
CA SER A 3 -28.41 15.53 2.40
C SER A 3 -27.16 16.19 2.97
N GLN A 4 -27.18 17.50 3.18
CA GLN A 4 -26.02 18.22 3.75
C GLN A 4 -25.73 17.89 5.22
N THR A 5 -26.76 17.52 6.00
CA THR A 5 -26.60 17.06 7.39
C THR A 5 -26.02 15.64 7.45
N ALA A 6 -26.43 14.75 6.55
CA ALA A 6 -25.93 13.37 6.48
C ALA A 6 -24.47 13.31 6.01
N GLU A 7 -24.07 14.10 5.00
CA GLU A 7 -22.67 14.24 4.58
C GLU A 7 -21.78 14.80 5.68
N SER A 8 -22.25 15.77 6.45
CA SER A 8 -21.52 16.33 7.59
C SER A 8 -21.35 15.33 8.73
N GLU A 9 -22.31 14.44 9.00
CA GLU A 9 -22.22 13.41 10.02
C GLU A 9 -21.27 12.28 9.59
N LYS A 10 -21.35 11.86 8.34
CA LYS A 10 -20.47 10.83 7.75
C LYS A 10 -19.01 11.31 7.72
N SER A 11 -18.76 12.55 7.31
CA SER A 11 -17.43 13.16 7.33
C SER A 11 -16.83 13.22 8.74
N LYS A 12 -17.64 13.46 9.76
CA LYS A 12 -17.20 13.43 11.17
C LYS A 12 -16.89 12.02 11.64
N LYS A 13 -17.70 11.02 11.24
CA LYS A 13 -17.50 9.61 11.60
C LYS A 13 -16.17 9.09 11.10
N TYR A 14 -15.80 9.45 9.86
CA TYR A 14 -14.59 8.96 9.19
C TYR A 14 -13.43 9.98 9.16
N ASP A 15 -13.50 11.08 9.92
CA ASP A 15 -12.51 12.18 9.89
C ASP A 15 -11.05 11.72 10.05
N ARG A 16 -10.79 10.79 10.98
CA ARG A 16 -9.41 10.32 11.24
C ARG A 16 -8.83 9.54 10.07
N GLN A 17 -9.62 8.71 9.43
CA GLN A 17 -9.17 7.91 8.29
C GLN A 17 -9.15 8.74 6.99
N ILE A 18 -10.06 9.71 6.83
CA ILE A 18 -10.00 10.69 5.73
C ILE A 18 -8.70 11.50 5.79
N ARG A 19 -8.18 11.80 6.97
CA ARG A 19 -6.86 12.43 7.12
C ARG A 19 -5.71 11.51 6.70
N LEU A 20 -5.91 10.21 6.70
CA LEU A 20 -4.88 9.22 6.34
C LEU A 20 -4.84 8.98 4.82
N TRP A 21 -6.00 8.74 4.19
CA TRP A 21 -6.09 8.38 2.77
C TRP A 21 -6.94 9.32 1.91
N GLY A 22 -7.37 10.46 2.45
CA GLY A 22 -8.14 11.45 1.72
C GLY A 22 -9.60 11.06 1.47
N GLU A 23 -10.39 12.01 0.97
CA GLU A 23 -11.79 11.77 0.60
C GLU A 23 -11.92 10.78 -0.57
N HIS A 24 -10.98 10.82 -1.53
CA HIS A 24 -10.97 9.90 -2.67
C HIS A 24 -10.66 8.46 -2.25
N GLY A 25 -9.75 8.24 -1.30
CA GLY A 25 -9.49 6.92 -0.72
C GLY A 25 -10.70 6.38 0.05
N GLN A 26 -11.38 7.26 0.80
CA GLN A 26 -12.63 6.89 1.48
C GLN A 26 -13.73 6.52 0.46
N ALA A 27 -13.90 7.30 -0.61
CA ALA A 27 -14.86 7.00 -1.66
C ALA A 27 -14.54 5.67 -2.39
N ALA A 28 -13.25 5.38 -2.62
CA ALA A 28 -12.82 4.10 -3.20
C ALA A 28 -13.17 2.92 -2.28
N LEU A 29 -12.94 3.04 -0.96
CA LEU A 29 -13.32 2.02 0.02
C LEU A 29 -14.85 1.84 0.08
N GLU A 30 -15.62 2.92 0.06
CA GLU A 30 -17.08 2.91 0.06
C GLU A 30 -17.69 2.32 -1.24
N SER A 31 -16.95 2.31 -2.33
CA SER A 31 -17.35 1.65 -3.58
C SER A 31 -16.92 0.19 -3.66
N ALA A 32 -16.05 -0.26 -2.76
CA ALA A 32 -15.52 -1.61 -2.77
C ALA A 32 -16.54 -2.65 -2.28
N HIS A 33 -16.55 -3.81 -2.94
CA HIS A 33 -17.32 -4.99 -2.54
C HIS A 33 -16.36 -6.14 -2.27
N VAL A 34 -16.26 -6.59 -1.03
CA VAL A 34 -15.31 -7.62 -0.57
C VAL A 34 -16.03 -8.95 -0.37
N CYS A 35 -15.47 -10.04 -0.90
CA CYS A 35 -15.95 -11.39 -0.63
C CYS A 35 -15.08 -12.05 0.45
N LEU A 36 -15.70 -12.65 1.45
CA LEU A 36 -15.05 -13.56 2.39
C LEU A 36 -15.49 -14.99 2.10
N ILE A 37 -14.54 -15.88 1.89
CA ILE A 37 -14.78 -17.32 1.78
C ILE A 37 -14.45 -17.97 3.13
N ASN A 38 -15.44 -18.64 3.70
CA ASN A 38 -15.48 -19.24 5.03
C ASN A 38 -15.41 -18.22 6.17
N ALA A 39 -16.46 -18.15 6.97
CA ALA A 39 -16.57 -17.25 8.12
C ALA A 39 -15.84 -17.82 9.35
N THR A 40 -14.54 -18.08 9.21
CA THR A 40 -13.66 -18.48 10.31
C THR A 40 -13.40 -17.31 11.26
N ALA A 41 -12.79 -17.54 12.43
CA ALA A 41 -12.42 -16.48 13.34
C ALA A 41 -11.51 -15.42 12.66
N THR A 42 -10.50 -15.86 11.89
CA THR A 42 -9.61 -14.97 11.13
C THR A 42 -10.36 -14.17 10.07
N GLY A 43 -11.28 -14.82 9.35
CA GLY A 43 -12.05 -14.16 8.29
C GLY A 43 -13.00 -13.10 8.82
N THR A 44 -13.72 -13.38 9.90
CA THR A 44 -14.65 -12.41 10.52
C THR A 44 -13.90 -11.25 11.17
N GLU A 45 -12.73 -11.47 11.74
CA GLU A 45 -11.86 -10.41 12.26
C GLU A 45 -11.30 -9.50 11.13
N ALA A 46 -11.01 -10.07 9.95
CA ALA A 46 -10.65 -9.28 8.78
C ALA A 46 -11.84 -8.41 8.33
N LEU A 47 -13.05 -8.99 8.20
CA LEU A 47 -14.25 -8.23 7.84
C LEU A 47 -14.57 -7.13 8.85
N LYS A 48 -14.51 -7.40 10.14
CA LYS A 48 -14.68 -6.35 11.17
C LYS A 48 -13.80 -5.14 10.88
N SER A 49 -12.54 -5.40 10.58
CA SER A 49 -11.52 -4.36 10.40
C SER A 49 -11.67 -3.55 9.10
N ILE A 50 -12.48 -4.01 8.12
CA ILE A 50 -12.86 -3.25 6.92
C ILE A 50 -14.29 -2.70 6.97
N ILE A 51 -15.18 -3.29 7.76
CA ILE A 51 -16.54 -2.79 7.99
C ILE A 51 -16.51 -1.50 8.82
N LEU A 52 -15.72 -1.46 9.88
CA LEU A 52 -15.59 -0.28 10.73
C LEU A 52 -15.15 0.98 9.97
N PRO A 53 -14.17 0.95 9.06
CA PRO A 53 -13.82 2.10 8.23
C PRO A 53 -14.78 2.37 7.06
N GLY A 54 -15.81 1.56 6.86
CA GLY A 54 -16.90 1.86 5.93
C GLY A 54 -16.67 1.32 4.51
N VAL A 55 -16.27 0.06 4.37
CA VAL A 55 -16.35 -0.64 3.07
C VAL A 55 -17.79 -0.59 2.54
N GLY A 56 -17.98 -0.47 1.22
CA GLY A 56 -19.33 -0.34 0.66
C GLY A 56 -20.20 -1.57 0.89
N ALA A 57 -19.67 -2.75 0.58
CA ALA A 57 -20.38 -3.99 0.77
C ALA A 57 -19.43 -5.16 1.06
N PHE A 58 -19.95 -6.19 1.71
CA PHE A 58 -19.29 -7.48 1.83
C PHE A 58 -20.27 -8.64 1.58
N THR A 59 -19.75 -9.76 1.12
CA THR A 59 -20.50 -11.00 0.98
C THR A 59 -19.71 -12.16 1.60
N ILE A 60 -20.35 -12.97 2.44
CA ILE A 60 -19.77 -14.18 3.01
C ILE A 60 -20.26 -15.38 2.23
N VAL A 61 -19.33 -16.17 1.70
CA VAL A 61 -19.60 -17.48 1.05
C VAL A 61 -19.14 -18.59 2.00
N ASP A 62 -20.08 -19.32 2.56
CA ASP A 62 -19.78 -20.42 3.49
C ASP A 62 -20.95 -21.42 3.55
N GLY A 63 -20.70 -22.64 3.16
CA GLY A 63 -21.71 -23.73 3.18
C GLY A 63 -21.80 -24.50 4.50
N ASN A 64 -21.01 -24.09 5.52
CA ASN A 64 -21.01 -24.78 6.81
C ASN A 64 -22.08 -24.24 7.76
N THR A 65 -22.42 -25.04 8.78
CA THR A 65 -23.22 -24.62 9.92
C THR A 65 -22.33 -24.32 11.11
N VAL A 66 -22.79 -23.42 11.99
CA VAL A 66 -22.08 -23.04 13.21
C VAL A 66 -21.97 -24.22 14.16
N THR A 67 -20.76 -24.50 14.63
CA THR A 67 -20.44 -25.53 15.62
C THR A 67 -20.13 -24.93 16.99
N GLY A 68 -20.00 -25.79 18.00
CA GLY A 68 -19.53 -25.34 19.32
C GLY A 68 -18.07 -24.84 19.31
N GLU A 69 -17.24 -25.39 18.42
CA GLU A 69 -15.85 -24.96 18.21
C GLU A 69 -15.78 -23.55 17.62
N ASP A 70 -16.63 -23.26 16.63
CA ASP A 70 -16.73 -21.92 16.03
C ASP A 70 -17.05 -20.87 17.09
N VAL A 71 -18.04 -21.14 17.96
CA VAL A 71 -18.43 -20.22 19.04
C VAL A 71 -17.31 -20.01 20.05
N GLY A 72 -16.46 -21.01 20.26
CA GLY A 72 -15.32 -20.95 21.17
C GLY A 72 -14.20 -20.01 20.73
N SER A 73 -14.04 -19.80 19.42
CA SER A 73 -12.92 -19.02 18.83
C SER A 73 -13.37 -17.76 18.10
N ASN A 74 -14.59 -17.73 17.57
CA ASN A 74 -15.09 -16.65 16.72
C ASN A 74 -15.95 -15.67 17.53
N PHE A 75 -15.48 -14.42 17.65
CA PHE A 75 -16.18 -13.37 18.40
C PHE A 75 -17.57 -13.02 17.79
N PHE A 76 -17.77 -13.25 16.50
CA PHE A 76 -19.01 -12.92 15.77
C PHE A 76 -19.98 -14.13 15.66
N LEU A 77 -19.85 -15.08 16.54
CA LEU A 77 -20.78 -16.21 16.67
C LEU A 77 -21.08 -16.45 18.15
N ASP A 78 -22.33 -16.71 18.45
CA ASP A 78 -22.80 -16.98 19.82
C ASP A 78 -23.43 -18.37 19.96
N SER A 79 -23.74 -18.78 21.16
CA SER A 79 -24.37 -20.07 21.42
C SER A 79 -25.76 -20.22 20.78
N ALA A 80 -26.46 -19.10 20.53
CA ALA A 80 -27.75 -19.09 19.84
C ALA A 80 -27.61 -19.29 18.33
N SER A 81 -26.39 -19.17 17.81
CA SER A 81 -26.05 -19.39 16.40
C SER A 81 -25.76 -20.85 16.07
N ILE A 82 -25.51 -21.73 17.06
CA ILE A 82 -25.17 -23.14 16.85
C ILE A 82 -26.25 -23.84 16.01
N GLY A 83 -25.83 -24.53 14.95
CA GLY A 83 -26.69 -25.24 14.00
C GLY A 83 -27.32 -24.35 12.92
N LYS A 84 -27.13 -23.02 12.93
CA LYS A 84 -27.53 -22.12 11.85
C LYS A 84 -26.47 -22.07 10.75
N PRO A 85 -26.81 -21.65 9.51
CA PRO A 85 -25.83 -21.38 8.48
C PRO A 85 -24.80 -20.36 8.96
N ARG A 86 -23.51 -20.70 8.85
CA ARG A 86 -22.42 -19.88 9.42
C ARG A 86 -22.29 -18.55 8.67
N ALA A 87 -22.47 -18.56 7.34
CA ALA A 87 -22.48 -17.34 6.54
C ALA A 87 -23.56 -16.35 7.02
N GLN A 88 -24.80 -16.82 7.20
CA GLN A 88 -25.92 -16.01 7.66
C GLN A 88 -25.67 -15.46 9.08
N ALA A 89 -25.30 -16.31 10.01
CA ALA A 89 -25.10 -15.92 11.41
C ALA A 89 -24.01 -14.85 11.55
N ALA A 90 -22.86 -15.04 10.91
CA ALA A 90 -21.76 -14.10 10.93
C ALA A 90 -22.12 -12.77 10.25
N THR A 91 -22.82 -12.81 9.10
CA THR A 91 -23.24 -11.61 8.37
C THR A 91 -24.14 -10.72 9.24
N LEU A 92 -25.14 -11.29 9.88
CA LEU A 92 -26.08 -10.54 10.71
C LEU A 92 -25.39 -9.81 11.86
N LEU A 93 -24.47 -10.48 12.56
CA LEU A 93 -23.73 -9.87 13.68
C LEU A 93 -22.70 -8.82 13.21
N LEU A 94 -22.04 -9.06 12.08
CA LEU A 94 -21.09 -8.09 11.49
C LEU A 94 -21.79 -6.81 11.00
N MET A 95 -23.00 -6.91 10.47
CA MET A 95 -23.78 -5.73 10.04
C MET A 95 -24.13 -4.79 11.18
N GLU A 96 -24.18 -5.26 12.43
CA GLU A 96 -24.42 -4.40 13.61
C GLU A 96 -23.29 -3.40 13.86
N LEU A 97 -22.08 -3.66 13.35
CA LEU A 97 -20.90 -2.80 13.56
C LEU A 97 -20.99 -1.45 12.85
N ASN A 98 -21.61 -1.42 11.68
CA ASN A 98 -21.66 -0.21 10.86
C ASN A 98 -22.90 -0.21 9.94
N PRO A 99 -23.91 0.63 10.23
CA PRO A 99 -25.15 0.68 9.46
C PRO A 99 -24.98 1.23 8.03
N ASP A 100 -23.82 1.82 7.69
CA ASP A 100 -23.53 2.32 6.34
C ASP A 100 -23.04 1.23 5.39
N VAL A 101 -22.70 0.03 5.91
CA VAL A 101 -22.14 -1.09 5.15
C VAL A 101 -23.23 -2.10 4.81
N GLN A 102 -23.24 -2.58 3.57
CA GLN A 102 -24.17 -3.61 3.12
C GLN A 102 -23.51 -5.01 3.28
N GLY A 103 -24.20 -5.92 3.97
CA GLY A 103 -23.78 -7.31 4.14
C GLY A 103 -24.72 -8.27 3.41
N ASP A 104 -24.13 -9.26 2.73
CA ASP A 104 -24.84 -10.34 2.07
C ASP A 104 -24.16 -11.68 2.36
N PHE A 105 -24.86 -12.80 2.13
CA PHE A 105 -24.32 -14.13 2.36
C PHE A 105 -24.83 -15.16 1.34
N VAL A 106 -24.01 -16.17 1.12
CA VAL A 106 -24.32 -17.32 0.27
C VAL A 106 -24.06 -18.61 1.04
N GLU A 107 -25.10 -19.40 1.23
CA GLU A 107 -25.08 -20.67 1.98
C GLU A 107 -24.65 -21.85 1.10
N GLU A 108 -23.59 -21.66 0.32
CA GLU A 108 -22.99 -22.66 -0.55
C GLU A 108 -21.50 -22.80 -0.31
N THR A 109 -20.97 -23.98 -0.62
CA THR A 109 -19.53 -24.20 -0.56
C THR A 109 -18.84 -23.49 -1.72
N PRO A 110 -17.61 -23.00 -1.55
CA PRO A 110 -16.86 -22.38 -2.63
C PRO A 110 -16.61 -23.36 -3.79
N GLU A 111 -16.50 -24.65 -3.53
CA GLU A 111 -16.38 -25.71 -4.54
C GLU A 111 -17.59 -25.75 -5.46
N ASN A 112 -18.79 -25.74 -4.90
CA ASN A 112 -20.03 -25.74 -5.68
C ASN A 112 -20.15 -24.48 -6.54
N LEU A 113 -19.83 -23.32 -6.00
CA LEU A 113 -19.84 -22.07 -6.76
C LEU A 113 -18.81 -22.07 -7.90
N LEU A 114 -17.61 -22.57 -7.66
CA LEU A 114 -16.58 -22.68 -8.69
C LEU A 114 -16.95 -23.63 -9.81
N GLU A 115 -17.72 -24.69 -9.51
CA GLU A 115 -18.19 -25.66 -10.48
C GLU A 115 -19.38 -25.12 -11.30
N HIS A 116 -20.40 -24.55 -10.63
CA HIS A 116 -21.66 -24.18 -11.27
C HIS A 116 -21.71 -22.71 -11.74
N ASN A 117 -20.95 -21.82 -11.11
CA ASN A 117 -20.84 -20.40 -11.47
C ASN A 117 -19.39 -19.92 -11.35
N PRO A 118 -18.47 -20.34 -12.22
CA PRO A 118 -17.03 -20.08 -12.11
C PRO A 118 -16.66 -18.59 -12.17
N GLY A 119 -17.56 -17.74 -12.69
CA GLY A 119 -17.39 -16.28 -12.77
C GLY A 119 -17.88 -15.53 -11.52
N TYR A 120 -18.48 -16.20 -10.54
CA TYR A 120 -19.07 -15.55 -9.37
C TYR A 120 -18.09 -14.64 -8.63
N PHE A 121 -16.91 -15.16 -8.33
CA PHE A 121 -15.88 -14.46 -7.56
C PHE A 121 -15.21 -13.31 -8.32
N SER A 122 -15.37 -13.23 -9.64
CA SER A 122 -14.81 -12.15 -10.47
C SER A 122 -15.57 -10.83 -10.33
N ASN A 123 -16.70 -10.81 -9.63
CA ASN A 123 -17.51 -9.60 -9.44
C ASN A 123 -17.11 -8.78 -8.21
N PHE A 124 -16.15 -9.24 -7.43
CA PHE A 124 -15.70 -8.57 -6.22
C PHE A 124 -14.44 -7.73 -6.44
N THR A 125 -14.29 -6.68 -5.65
CA THR A 125 -13.09 -5.84 -5.66
C THR A 125 -11.88 -6.61 -5.12
N VAL A 126 -12.07 -7.40 -4.05
CA VAL A 126 -11.06 -8.25 -3.41
C VAL A 126 -11.76 -9.49 -2.86
N VAL A 127 -11.11 -10.64 -2.94
CA VAL A 127 -11.55 -11.89 -2.31
C VAL A 127 -10.61 -12.23 -1.16
N ILE A 128 -11.15 -12.48 0.03
CA ILE A 128 -10.44 -13.01 1.19
C ILE A 128 -10.80 -14.49 1.31
N ALA A 129 -9.80 -15.35 1.37
CA ALA A 129 -9.99 -16.79 1.51
C ALA A 129 -9.38 -17.30 2.82
N THR A 130 -10.20 -18.00 3.62
CA THR A 130 -9.77 -18.65 4.85
C THR A 130 -10.15 -20.14 4.83
N ALA A 131 -9.35 -20.97 5.48
CA ALA A 131 -9.61 -22.41 5.65
C ALA A 131 -10.02 -23.14 4.36
N LEU A 132 -9.38 -22.81 3.22
CA LEU A 132 -9.58 -23.53 1.96
C LEU A 132 -8.59 -24.69 1.82
N GLN A 133 -9.07 -25.79 1.25
CA GLN A 133 -8.21 -26.88 0.80
C GLN A 133 -7.37 -26.44 -0.40
N GLU A 134 -6.14 -26.96 -0.51
CA GLU A 134 -5.18 -26.60 -1.58
C GLU A 134 -5.82 -26.67 -2.98
N LYS A 135 -6.53 -27.75 -3.30
CA LYS A 135 -7.17 -27.92 -4.61
C LYS A 135 -8.17 -26.80 -4.94
N THR A 136 -9.03 -26.47 -3.98
CA THR A 136 -10.04 -25.40 -4.13
C THR A 136 -9.36 -24.03 -4.20
N LEU A 137 -8.37 -23.81 -3.33
CA LEU A 137 -7.58 -22.58 -3.31
C LEU A 137 -6.90 -22.32 -4.66
N LEU A 138 -6.22 -23.31 -5.23
CA LEU A 138 -5.54 -23.17 -6.51
C LEU A 138 -6.51 -22.95 -7.67
N THR A 139 -7.68 -23.62 -7.66
CA THR A 139 -8.73 -23.40 -8.66
C THR A 139 -9.27 -21.98 -8.59
N LEU A 140 -9.57 -21.49 -7.39
CA LEU A 140 -10.03 -20.12 -7.15
C LEU A 140 -8.95 -19.11 -7.57
N ALA A 141 -7.71 -19.32 -7.13
CA ALA A 141 -6.59 -18.45 -7.41
C ALA A 141 -6.35 -18.28 -8.91
N ALA A 142 -6.40 -19.36 -9.69
CA ALA A 142 -6.28 -19.31 -11.14
C ALA A 142 -7.40 -18.46 -11.79
N LYS A 143 -8.66 -18.66 -11.37
CA LYS A 143 -9.81 -17.88 -11.88
C LYS A 143 -9.68 -16.39 -11.57
N LEU A 144 -9.28 -16.05 -10.34
CA LEU A 144 -9.10 -14.66 -9.91
C LEU A 144 -7.89 -14.00 -10.59
N TRP A 145 -6.83 -14.78 -10.82
CA TRP A 145 -5.67 -14.29 -11.58
C TRP A 145 -6.05 -13.87 -12.99
N ASP A 146 -6.77 -14.74 -13.71
CA ASP A 146 -7.26 -14.47 -15.07
C ASP A 146 -8.23 -13.29 -15.12
N ALA A 147 -9.05 -13.12 -14.08
CA ALA A 147 -9.99 -12.02 -13.94
C ALA A 147 -9.34 -10.71 -13.45
N GLY A 148 -8.08 -10.74 -13.00
CA GLY A 148 -7.38 -9.59 -12.43
C GLY A 148 -7.92 -9.16 -11.05
N VAL A 149 -8.62 -10.05 -10.33
CA VAL A 149 -9.14 -9.79 -8.98
C VAL A 149 -8.12 -10.22 -7.93
N PRO A 150 -7.73 -9.32 -7.01
CA PRO A 150 -6.84 -9.66 -5.92
C PRO A 150 -7.41 -10.72 -4.98
N LEU A 151 -6.55 -11.65 -4.55
CA LEU A 151 -6.86 -12.67 -3.56
C LEU A 151 -5.95 -12.53 -2.34
N VAL A 152 -6.56 -12.46 -1.16
CA VAL A 152 -5.87 -12.43 0.13
C VAL A 152 -6.17 -13.73 0.86
N VAL A 153 -5.19 -14.62 0.94
CA VAL A 153 -5.31 -15.87 1.71
C VAL A 153 -4.86 -15.60 3.13
N CYS A 154 -5.73 -15.87 4.11
CA CYS A 154 -5.45 -15.70 5.53
C CYS A 154 -5.60 -17.02 6.26
N ARG A 155 -4.69 -17.29 7.17
CA ARG A 155 -4.71 -18.51 7.97
C ARG A 155 -4.19 -18.24 9.38
N SER A 156 -4.95 -18.64 10.39
CA SER A 156 -4.46 -18.81 11.75
C SER A 156 -4.43 -20.30 12.07
N TYR A 157 -3.34 -20.77 12.66
CA TYR A 157 -3.12 -22.17 12.96
C TYR A 157 -2.37 -22.29 14.29
N GLY A 158 -3.08 -22.42 15.39
CA GLY A 158 -2.52 -22.31 16.72
C GLY A 158 -1.89 -20.92 16.92
N PHE A 159 -0.60 -20.89 17.23
CA PHE A 159 0.16 -19.65 17.42
C PHE A 159 0.75 -19.07 16.13
N ILE A 160 0.48 -19.67 14.97
CA ILE A 160 1.06 -19.23 13.70
C ILE A 160 -0.01 -18.54 12.84
N GLY A 161 0.35 -17.35 12.35
CA GLY A 161 -0.43 -16.58 11.38
C GLY A 161 0.23 -16.57 10.01
N TYR A 162 -0.58 -16.57 8.96
CA TYR A 162 -0.13 -16.54 7.57
C TYR A 162 -1.04 -15.67 6.73
N ILE A 163 -0.44 -14.82 5.92
CA ILE A 163 -1.13 -14.06 4.88
C ILE A 163 -0.37 -14.22 3.57
N ARG A 164 -1.09 -14.53 2.51
CA ARG A 164 -0.55 -14.57 1.15
C ARG A 164 -1.41 -13.72 0.22
N LEU A 165 -0.77 -12.75 -0.38
CA LEU A 165 -1.38 -11.83 -1.31
C LEU A 165 -1.09 -12.26 -2.75
N GLN A 166 -2.13 -12.59 -3.52
CA GLN A 166 -2.05 -12.75 -4.96
C GLN A 166 -2.65 -11.54 -5.66
N VAL A 167 -1.82 -10.82 -6.40
CA VAL A 167 -2.24 -9.71 -7.25
C VAL A 167 -1.38 -9.72 -8.51
N GLY A 168 -1.97 -9.48 -9.66
CA GLY A 168 -1.23 -9.45 -10.93
C GLY A 168 -0.45 -8.15 -11.08
N GLU A 169 -1.09 -7.15 -11.61
CA GLU A 169 -0.54 -5.80 -11.76
C GLU A 169 -1.39 -4.80 -11.02
N HIS A 170 -0.80 -4.16 -10.01
CA HIS A 170 -1.48 -3.21 -9.13
C HIS A 170 -0.70 -1.89 -9.06
N PRO A 171 -1.21 -0.82 -9.68
CA PRO A 171 -0.62 0.51 -9.57
C PRO A 171 -0.93 1.14 -8.22
N VAL A 172 0.09 1.70 -7.57
CA VAL A 172 -0.02 2.46 -6.33
C VAL A 172 0.26 3.93 -6.64
N MET A 173 -0.80 4.71 -6.71
CA MET A 173 -0.70 6.14 -7.05
C MET A 173 -0.17 6.96 -5.88
N GLU A 174 -0.59 6.65 -4.66
CA GLU A 174 -0.19 7.33 -3.43
C GLU A 174 0.52 6.35 -2.49
N THR A 175 1.83 6.35 -2.52
CA THR A 175 2.65 5.44 -1.69
C THR A 175 2.88 5.94 -0.28
N HIS A 176 2.63 7.22 0.01
CA HIS A 176 2.85 7.90 1.30
C HIS A 176 4.22 7.60 1.92
N PRO A 177 5.34 7.87 1.22
CA PRO A 177 6.66 7.56 1.74
C PRO A 177 7.01 8.45 2.96
N ASP A 178 7.68 7.87 3.96
CA ASP A 178 8.06 8.57 5.21
C ASP A 178 9.02 9.73 4.98
N ASN A 179 9.92 9.60 3.98
CA ASN A 179 10.97 10.58 3.69
C ASN A 179 10.72 11.25 2.33
N VAL A 180 9.76 12.16 2.29
CA VAL A 180 9.49 12.96 1.09
C VAL A 180 10.41 14.18 1.05
N LEU A 181 11.21 14.29 0.00
CA LEU A 181 11.95 15.53 -0.28
C LEU A 181 10.98 16.59 -0.81
N ASP A 182 11.14 17.83 -0.33
CA ASP A 182 10.35 18.96 -0.82
C ASP A 182 10.70 19.27 -2.29
N ASP A 183 9.70 19.41 -3.14
CA ASP A 183 9.88 19.78 -4.55
C ASP A 183 9.81 21.32 -4.69
N LEU A 184 10.87 21.99 -4.29
CA LEU A 184 10.94 23.45 -4.28
C LEU A 184 11.56 24.05 -5.56
N ARG A 185 12.05 23.23 -6.50
CA ARG A 185 12.65 23.66 -7.77
C ARG A 185 13.74 24.70 -7.61
N LEU A 186 14.58 24.59 -6.56
CA LEU A 186 15.61 25.58 -6.26
C LEU A 186 16.79 25.51 -7.23
N ASP A 187 17.00 24.37 -7.89
CA ASP A 187 18.00 24.20 -8.97
C ASP A 187 17.53 24.77 -10.31
N ARG A 188 16.22 24.83 -10.52
CA ARG A 188 15.56 25.32 -11.74
C ARG A 188 14.27 26.09 -11.41
N PRO A 189 14.35 27.27 -10.78
CA PRO A 189 13.16 28.02 -10.41
C PRO A 189 12.32 28.37 -11.64
N PHE A 190 11.02 28.05 -11.60
CA PHE A 190 10.12 28.47 -12.68
C PHE A 190 9.94 30.00 -12.71
N PRO A 191 9.58 30.61 -13.85
CA PRO A 191 9.61 32.04 -14.06
C PRO A 191 8.87 32.87 -13.00
N ALA A 192 7.69 32.40 -12.57
CA ALA A 192 6.90 33.12 -11.56
C ALA A 192 7.54 33.08 -10.16
N LEU A 193 8.22 31.97 -9.79
CA LEU A 193 8.99 31.88 -8.55
C LEU A 193 10.18 32.81 -8.59
N ARG A 194 10.93 32.85 -9.69
CA ARG A 194 12.06 33.74 -9.86
C ARG A 194 11.63 35.22 -9.76
N ALA A 195 10.60 35.63 -10.47
CA ALA A 195 10.07 36.99 -10.40
C ALA A 195 9.61 37.37 -8.98
N PHE A 196 9.02 36.43 -8.23
CA PHE A 196 8.66 36.67 -6.84
C PHE A 196 9.90 36.90 -5.95
N VAL A 197 10.91 36.05 -6.07
CA VAL A 197 12.17 36.20 -5.31
C VAL A 197 12.86 37.51 -5.63
N ASP A 198 12.93 37.90 -6.90
CA ASP A 198 13.57 39.13 -7.36
C ASP A 198 12.84 40.39 -6.88
N SER A 199 11.50 40.29 -6.70
CA SER A 199 10.70 41.42 -6.17
C SER A 199 10.97 41.74 -4.70
N ILE A 200 11.63 40.86 -3.95
CA ILE A 200 11.92 41.05 -2.52
C ILE A 200 13.33 41.58 -2.36
N ASN A 201 13.46 42.85 -1.95
CA ASN A 201 14.77 43.46 -1.61
C ASN A 201 15.00 43.31 -0.09
N MET A 202 15.88 42.39 0.30
CA MET A 202 16.17 42.06 1.71
C MET A 202 16.70 43.25 2.51
N GLU A 203 17.36 44.24 1.86
CA GLU A 203 17.96 45.38 2.54
C GLU A 203 16.92 46.43 2.98
N THR A 204 15.83 46.55 2.22
CA THR A 204 14.78 47.54 2.47
C THR A 204 13.66 47.04 3.38
N LEU A 205 13.66 45.78 3.75
CA LEU A 205 12.65 45.18 4.64
C LEU A 205 12.78 45.73 6.06
N THR A 206 11.67 45.90 6.74
CA THR A 206 11.66 46.11 8.19
C THR A 206 12.17 44.83 8.91
N ASP A 207 12.62 44.96 10.16
CA ASP A 207 13.11 43.78 10.92
C ASP A 207 12.07 42.68 11.05
N LYS A 208 10.81 43.05 11.20
CA LYS A 208 9.71 42.10 11.25
C LYS A 208 9.54 41.34 9.91
N GLU A 209 9.56 42.06 8.81
CA GLU A 209 9.46 41.45 7.48
C GLU A 209 10.67 40.58 7.14
N HIS A 210 11.85 41.00 7.57
CA HIS A 210 13.12 40.28 7.36
C HIS A 210 13.08 38.94 8.11
N SER A 211 12.70 38.93 9.40
CA SER A 211 12.60 37.74 10.22
C SER A 211 11.41 36.83 9.84
N HIS A 212 10.51 37.25 8.95
CA HIS A 212 9.36 36.47 8.44
C HIS A 212 9.41 36.29 6.90
N THR A 213 10.58 36.45 6.30
CA THR A 213 10.78 36.12 4.88
C THR A 213 10.88 34.59 4.73
N PRO A 214 10.11 33.95 3.81
CA PRO A 214 10.18 32.51 3.59
C PRO A 214 11.60 32.02 3.30
N TYR A 215 12.01 30.91 3.91
CA TYR A 215 13.37 30.39 3.72
C TYR A 215 13.69 30.02 2.27
N VAL A 216 12.69 29.73 1.43
CA VAL A 216 12.84 29.52 -0.02
C VAL A 216 13.46 30.75 -0.69
N VAL A 217 13.01 31.94 -0.31
CA VAL A 217 13.57 33.22 -0.82
C VAL A 217 15.01 33.39 -0.36
N ILE A 218 15.27 33.12 0.91
CA ILE A 218 16.62 33.21 1.50
C ILE A 218 17.59 32.27 0.79
N LEU A 219 17.17 31.02 0.57
CA LEU A 219 17.97 30.01 -0.12
C LEU A 219 18.30 30.42 -1.56
N LEU A 220 17.30 30.87 -2.34
CA LEU A 220 17.54 31.28 -3.73
C LEU A 220 18.46 32.47 -3.83
N LYS A 221 18.28 33.49 -2.98
CA LYS A 221 19.19 34.65 -2.95
C LYS A 221 20.62 34.31 -2.50
N ALA A 222 20.74 33.41 -1.51
CA ALA A 222 22.06 32.96 -1.07
C ALA A 222 22.72 32.04 -2.12
N LEU A 223 21.93 31.24 -2.84
CA LEU A 223 22.43 30.43 -3.94
C LEU A 223 22.93 31.29 -5.12
N ASP A 224 22.19 32.33 -5.50
CA ASP A 224 22.59 33.26 -6.55
C ASP A 224 23.96 33.93 -6.20
N GLU A 225 24.13 34.38 -4.96
CA GLU A 225 25.37 34.95 -4.49
C GLU A 225 26.53 33.94 -4.47
N TRP A 226 26.27 32.73 -3.99
CA TRP A 226 27.24 31.65 -3.97
C TRP A 226 27.68 31.27 -5.40
N GLN A 227 26.74 31.18 -6.35
CA GLN A 227 27.02 30.91 -7.75
C GLN A 227 27.88 32.02 -8.40
N GLN A 228 27.57 33.27 -8.11
CA GLN A 228 28.38 34.42 -8.59
C GLN A 228 29.80 34.35 -8.05
N GLN A 229 29.99 34.09 -6.74
CA GLN A 229 31.30 33.97 -6.11
C GLN A 229 32.14 32.82 -6.67
N ASN A 230 31.52 31.73 -7.04
CA ASN A 230 32.21 30.54 -7.55
C ASN A 230 32.27 30.45 -9.08
N GLY A 231 31.66 31.40 -9.81
CA GLY A 231 31.62 31.38 -11.28
C GLY A 231 30.90 30.14 -11.85
N SER A 232 29.93 29.59 -11.13
CA SER A 232 29.25 28.34 -11.45
C SER A 232 27.73 28.47 -11.33
N GLN A 233 27.00 27.86 -12.25
CA GLN A 233 25.53 27.78 -12.21
C GLN A 233 25.03 26.48 -11.55
N THR A 234 25.92 25.71 -10.94
CA THR A 234 25.54 24.43 -10.32
C THR A 234 25.18 24.60 -8.84
N LEU A 235 24.49 23.60 -8.29
CA LEU A 235 24.25 23.50 -6.84
C LEU A 235 25.52 23.11 -6.09
N PRO A 236 25.66 23.49 -4.79
CA PRO A 236 26.70 22.95 -3.92
C PRO A 236 26.68 21.44 -3.83
N LYS A 237 27.80 20.78 -4.19
CA LYS A 237 27.87 19.32 -4.34
C LYS A 237 28.38 18.57 -3.11
N ASN A 238 29.27 19.19 -2.36
CA ASN A 238 29.96 18.56 -1.22
C ASN A 238 29.73 19.35 0.08
N SER A 239 30.11 18.78 1.22
CA SER A 239 29.91 19.39 2.53
C SER A 239 30.57 20.76 2.63
N ARG A 240 31.79 20.97 2.09
CA ARG A 240 32.49 22.22 2.14
C ARG A 240 31.76 23.34 1.40
N GLU A 241 31.22 23.04 0.23
CA GLU A 241 30.43 24.01 -0.56
C GLU A 241 29.10 24.32 0.13
N LYS A 242 28.44 23.30 0.70
CA LYS A 242 27.21 23.47 1.49
C LYS A 242 27.46 24.28 2.76
N ASP A 243 28.60 24.11 3.42
CA ASP A 243 28.96 24.88 4.59
C ASP A 243 29.28 26.35 4.21
N ALA A 244 29.95 26.58 3.09
CA ALA A 244 30.15 27.94 2.56
C ALA A 244 28.83 28.66 2.29
N LEU A 245 27.84 27.95 1.71
CA LEU A 245 26.49 28.50 1.52
C LEU A 245 25.78 28.80 2.85
N ARG A 246 25.89 27.90 3.84
CA ARG A 246 25.35 28.16 5.19
C ARG A 246 25.97 29.39 5.83
N ASP A 247 27.26 29.59 5.66
CA ASP A 247 27.96 30.78 6.19
C ASP A 247 27.52 32.07 5.48
N LEU A 248 27.21 32.00 4.17
CA LEU A 248 26.60 33.15 3.46
C LEU A 248 25.21 33.47 4.03
N ILE A 249 24.39 32.48 4.29
CA ILE A 249 23.06 32.65 4.91
C ILE A 249 23.21 33.29 6.30
N ARG A 250 24.09 32.76 7.15
CA ARG A 250 24.31 33.26 8.51
C ARG A 250 24.80 34.73 8.54
N LYS A 251 25.61 35.13 7.56
CA LYS A 251 26.11 36.52 7.45
C LYS A 251 25.00 37.54 7.16
N LYS A 252 23.83 37.07 6.67
CA LYS A 252 22.68 37.93 6.34
C LYS A 252 21.70 38.10 7.50
N VAL A 253 21.91 37.41 8.61
CA VAL A 253 21.10 37.54 9.83
C VAL A 253 21.31 38.94 10.43
N ARG A 254 20.22 39.61 10.78
CA ARG A 254 20.30 40.94 11.43
C ARG A 254 20.51 40.78 12.92
N VAL A 255 21.56 41.45 13.43
CA VAL A 255 21.85 41.48 14.87
C VAL A 255 21.13 42.67 15.50
N LYS A 256 20.23 42.41 16.45
CA LYS A 256 19.54 43.46 17.22
C LYS A 256 20.43 43.93 18.36
N GLU A 257 20.71 45.23 18.44
CA GLU A 257 21.61 45.85 19.45
C GLU A 257 21.16 45.62 20.92
N ASN A 258 19.89 45.26 21.19
CA ASN A 258 19.32 45.23 22.55
C ASN A 258 18.80 43.86 23.03
N ARG A 259 19.00 42.79 22.29
CA ARG A 259 18.74 41.43 22.76
C ARG A 259 19.93 40.54 22.41
N ALA A 260 20.51 39.91 23.41
CA ALA A 260 21.49 38.85 23.20
C ALA A 260 20.87 37.83 22.24
N SER A 261 21.34 37.82 20.99
CA SER A 261 21.21 36.88 19.89
C SER A 261 20.11 35.77 20.05
N GLU A 262 18.84 36.13 19.90
CA GLU A 262 17.91 35.16 19.36
C GLU A 262 18.13 35.16 17.84
N PRO A 263 18.58 34.04 17.24
CA PRO A 263 18.75 33.95 15.80
C PRO A 263 17.39 34.13 15.12
N GLU A 264 17.34 34.76 13.95
CA GLU A 264 16.14 34.84 13.15
C GLU A 264 15.77 33.42 12.70
N GLU A 265 14.62 32.91 13.15
CA GLU A 265 14.19 31.51 12.98
C GLU A 265 14.14 31.09 11.50
N ASN A 266 13.66 31.95 10.61
CA ASN A 266 13.62 31.72 9.17
C ASN A 266 15.01 31.51 8.54
N PHE A 267 16.05 32.17 9.06
CA PHE A 267 17.43 31.94 8.61
C PHE A 267 17.99 30.61 9.14
N GLU A 268 17.65 30.24 10.37
CA GLU A 268 18.01 28.92 10.90
C GLU A 268 17.29 27.78 10.13
N GLU A 269 16.04 27.99 9.75
CA GLU A 269 15.32 27.08 8.84
C GLU A 269 16.04 26.98 7.48
N ALA A 270 16.44 28.10 6.89
CA ALA A 270 17.20 28.12 5.64
C ALA A 270 18.52 27.33 5.76
N VAL A 271 19.28 27.50 6.85
CA VAL A 271 20.52 26.77 7.11
C VAL A 271 20.27 25.26 7.22
N LYS A 272 19.20 24.84 7.94
CA LYS A 272 18.81 23.43 8.07
C LYS A 272 18.33 22.85 6.73
N ALA A 273 17.64 23.65 5.93
CA ALA A 273 17.07 23.23 4.65
C ALA A 273 18.13 23.05 3.54
N VAL A 274 19.36 23.55 3.68
CA VAL A 274 20.42 23.41 2.66
C VAL A 274 20.62 21.95 2.21
N ASN A 275 20.58 20.99 3.13
CA ASN A 275 20.76 19.57 2.77
C ASN A 275 19.49 18.94 2.18
N ARG A 276 18.31 19.35 2.67
CA ARG A 276 17.04 18.75 2.31
C ARG A 276 16.47 19.29 1.00
N SER A 277 16.63 20.60 0.77
CA SER A 277 15.93 21.29 -0.30
C SER A 277 16.81 21.66 -1.51
N LEU A 278 18.13 21.71 -1.36
CA LEU A 278 19.07 21.97 -2.47
C LEU A 278 19.53 20.67 -3.13
N ASN A 279 18.62 20.00 -3.78
CA ASN A 279 18.89 18.80 -4.56
C ASN A 279 18.55 19.05 -6.03
N ALA A 280 19.26 18.36 -6.92
CA ALA A 280 18.92 18.39 -8.34
C ALA A 280 17.54 17.76 -8.57
N THR A 281 16.72 18.44 -9.38
CA THR A 281 15.43 17.92 -9.82
C THR A 281 15.66 16.82 -10.84
N VAL A 282 15.44 15.58 -10.43
CA VAL A 282 15.62 14.39 -11.28
C VAL A 282 14.40 13.49 -11.22
N VAL A 283 14.11 12.81 -12.31
CA VAL A 283 13.11 11.74 -12.30
C VAL A 283 13.66 10.55 -11.51
N PRO A 284 12.97 10.04 -10.48
CA PRO A 284 13.40 8.88 -9.72
C PRO A 284 13.63 7.65 -10.61
N ARG A 285 14.55 6.78 -10.18
CA ARG A 285 14.92 5.59 -10.94
C ARG A 285 13.71 4.69 -11.21
N GLU A 286 12.89 4.46 -10.21
CA GLU A 286 11.72 3.59 -10.30
C GLU A 286 10.67 4.13 -11.28
N VAL A 287 10.54 5.45 -11.37
CA VAL A 287 9.65 6.10 -12.37
C VAL A 287 10.23 5.98 -13.77
N LYS A 288 11.57 6.09 -13.93
CA LYS A 288 12.23 5.84 -15.23
C LYS A 288 12.04 4.41 -15.69
N GLU A 289 12.14 3.43 -14.79
CA GLU A 289 11.88 2.02 -15.10
C GLU A 289 10.44 1.81 -15.61
N LEU A 290 9.45 2.54 -15.04
CA LEU A 290 8.06 2.53 -15.57
C LEU A 290 7.96 3.20 -16.95
N PHE A 291 8.74 4.23 -17.23
CA PHE A 291 8.76 4.88 -18.56
C PHE A 291 9.37 3.99 -19.64
N GLU A 292 10.25 3.07 -19.27
CA GLU A 292 10.91 2.12 -20.16
C GLU A 292 10.11 0.83 -20.33
N ASP A 293 9.05 0.64 -19.54
CA ASP A 293 8.19 -0.54 -19.62
C ASP A 293 7.47 -0.63 -20.96
N GLU A 294 7.39 -1.82 -21.54
CA GLU A 294 6.73 -2.04 -22.83
C GLU A 294 5.26 -1.60 -22.82
N ALA A 295 4.56 -1.79 -21.70
CA ALA A 295 3.18 -1.35 -21.55
C ALA A 295 3.03 0.19 -21.53
N CYS A 296 4.08 0.93 -21.14
CA CYS A 296 4.16 2.38 -21.28
C CYS A 296 4.52 2.81 -22.71
N LEU A 297 5.41 2.07 -23.34
CA LEU A 297 5.89 2.41 -24.69
C LEU A 297 4.86 2.10 -25.78
N THR A 298 4.08 1.03 -25.59
CA THR A 298 3.08 0.54 -26.57
C THR A 298 1.67 0.69 -26.02
N ILE A 299 1.00 1.82 -26.31
CA ILE A 299 -0.37 2.10 -25.87
C ILE A 299 -1.35 1.63 -26.95
N THR A 300 -2.32 0.79 -26.53
CA THR A 300 -3.38 0.21 -27.37
C THR A 300 -4.77 0.45 -26.75
N ALA A 301 -5.82 0.02 -27.43
CA ALA A 301 -7.19 0.09 -26.93
C ALA A 301 -7.42 -0.77 -25.67
N GLU A 302 -6.59 -1.79 -25.43
CA GLU A 302 -6.62 -2.66 -24.26
C GLU A 302 -5.77 -2.14 -23.09
N SER A 303 -5.00 -1.07 -23.32
CA SER A 303 -4.14 -0.49 -22.27
C SER A 303 -4.98 0.02 -21.10
N LYS A 304 -4.53 -0.33 -19.87
CA LYS A 304 -5.14 0.17 -18.64
C LYS A 304 -4.94 1.68 -18.48
N PRO A 305 -5.84 2.40 -17.80
CA PRO A 305 -5.72 3.85 -17.56
C PRO A 305 -4.36 4.26 -17.01
N PHE A 306 -3.80 3.49 -16.09
CA PHE A 306 -2.47 3.73 -15.52
C PHE A 306 -1.38 3.91 -16.60
N TRP A 307 -1.32 3.00 -17.56
CA TRP A 307 -0.28 3.04 -18.59
C TRP A 307 -0.46 4.18 -19.58
N VAL A 308 -1.72 4.54 -19.90
CA VAL A 308 -2.00 5.72 -20.74
C VAL A 308 -1.52 6.99 -20.02
N MET A 309 -1.79 7.11 -18.73
CA MET A 309 -1.33 8.24 -17.91
C MET A 309 0.20 8.26 -17.76
N MET A 310 0.85 7.10 -17.55
CA MET A 310 2.31 7.01 -17.45
C MET A 310 2.99 7.39 -18.77
N ARG A 311 2.41 7.01 -19.91
CA ARG A 311 2.90 7.45 -21.23
C ARG A 311 2.77 8.95 -21.41
N ALA A 312 1.63 9.54 -21.07
CA ALA A 312 1.43 10.98 -21.13
C ALA A 312 2.41 11.73 -20.21
N LEU A 313 2.68 11.19 -19.03
CA LEU A 313 3.66 11.72 -18.08
C LEU A 313 5.09 11.66 -18.65
N LYS A 314 5.48 10.54 -19.27
CA LYS A 314 6.76 10.40 -19.97
C LYS A 314 6.90 11.46 -21.06
N ASP A 315 5.89 11.58 -21.92
CA ASP A 315 5.90 12.55 -23.02
C ASP A 315 5.96 14.01 -22.51
N PHE A 316 5.33 14.31 -21.37
CA PHE A 316 5.48 15.60 -20.67
C PHE A 316 6.92 15.83 -20.21
N VAL A 317 7.53 14.86 -19.55
CA VAL A 317 8.91 14.97 -19.05
C VAL A 317 9.90 15.23 -20.19
N GLU A 318 9.70 14.59 -21.33
CA GLU A 318 10.56 14.72 -22.50
C GLU A 318 10.36 16.05 -23.26
N ASN A 319 9.25 16.76 -23.04
CA ASN A 319 8.90 17.99 -23.76
C ASN A 319 8.70 19.18 -22.79
N GLU A 320 7.46 19.38 -22.26
CA GLU A 320 7.11 20.56 -21.45
C GLU A 320 7.82 20.58 -20.10
N GLY A 321 8.10 19.41 -19.53
CA GLY A 321 8.77 19.27 -18.22
C GLY A 321 10.29 19.50 -18.26
N ASP A 322 10.89 19.60 -19.47
CA ASP A 322 12.35 19.78 -19.64
C ASP A 322 13.16 18.79 -18.78
N GLY A 323 12.81 17.52 -18.82
CA GLY A 323 13.44 16.44 -18.06
C GLY A 323 12.99 16.32 -16.61
N ALA A 324 11.97 17.05 -16.16
CA ALA A 324 11.42 16.99 -14.81
C ALA A 324 9.97 16.51 -14.79
N LEU A 325 9.59 15.87 -13.68
CA LEU A 325 8.19 15.53 -13.38
C LEU A 325 7.38 16.80 -13.12
N PRO A 326 6.04 16.77 -13.20
CA PRO A 326 5.18 17.90 -12.81
C PRO A 326 5.47 18.42 -11.40
N VAL A 327 5.33 19.73 -11.21
CA VAL A 327 5.45 20.36 -9.90
C VAL A 327 4.33 19.87 -8.96
N ARG A 328 4.66 19.53 -7.71
CA ARG A 328 3.66 19.00 -6.77
C ARG A 328 2.63 20.01 -6.28
N GLY A 329 2.97 21.31 -6.29
CA GLY A 329 2.09 22.36 -5.82
C GLY A 329 1.95 22.45 -4.30
N THR A 330 2.87 21.86 -3.54
CA THR A 330 2.89 21.88 -2.07
C THR A 330 4.12 22.61 -1.56
N LEU A 331 3.99 23.23 -0.38
CA LEU A 331 5.10 23.83 0.35
C LEU A 331 5.13 23.27 1.76
N PRO A 332 6.33 23.05 2.35
CA PRO A 332 6.45 22.74 3.77
C PRO A 332 6.08 23.96 4.63
N ASP A 333 5.73 23.72 5.87
CA ASP A 333 5.57 24.77 6.87
C ASP A 333 6.91 25.49 7.06
N MET A 334 6.85 26.82 7.17
CA MET A 334 8.01 27.66 7.35
C MET A 334 7.67 28.95 8.07
N THR A 335 8.63 29.52 8.76
CA THR A 335 8.52 30.84 9.39
C THR A 335 8.38 31.93 8.33
N SER A 336 7.17 32.49 8.23
CA SER A 336 6.83 33.54 7.24
C SER A 336 5.64 34.36 7.72
N ASP A 337 5.48 35.58 7.16
CA ASP A 337 4.19 36.23 7.22
C ASP A 337 3.17 35.52 6.33
N THR A 338 1.89 35.57 6.74
CA THR A 338 0.81 34.88 6.07
C THR A 338 0.68 35.26 4.60
N ASP A 339 0.81 36.53 4.27
CA ASP A 339 0.61 37.02 2.91
C ASP A 339 1.69 36.50 1.95
N ARG A 340 2.94 36.50 2.37
CA ARG A 340 4.05 35.95 1.58
C ARG A 340 3.97 34.44 1.44
N TYR A 341 3.62 33.75 2.53
CA TYR A 341 3.43 32.29 2.48
C TYR A 341 2.32 31.90 1.50
N VAL A 342 1.13 32.53 1.64
CA VAL A 342 -0.01 32.24 0.75
C VAL A 342 0.31 32.61 -0.70
N LYS A 343 0.99 33.74 -0.94
CA LYS A 343 1.41 34.14 -2.29
C LYS A 343 2.37 33.11 -2.89
N LEU A 344 3.38 32.68 -2.12
CA LEU A 344 4.34 31.66 -2.55
C LEU A 344 3.64 30.32 -2.83
N LEU A 345 2.76 29.85 -1.94
CA LEU A 345 1.97 28.63 -2.13
C LEU A 345 1.12 28.69 -3.40
N ASN A 346 0.49 29.83 -3.68
CA ASN A 346 -0.32 30.01 -4.88
C ASN A 346 0.52 29.96 -6.17
N LEU A 347 1.78 30.42 -6.14
CA LEU A 347 2.69 30.28 -7.28
C LEU A 347 3.00 28.82 -7.60
N TYR A 348 3.31 28.00 -6.57
CA TYR A 348 3.54 26.57 -6.75
C TYR A 348 2.29 25.84 -7.22
N ARG A 349 1.11 26.20 -6.70
CA ARG A 349 -0.17 25.62 -7.13
C ARG A 349 -0.50 25.97 -8.58
N ALA A 350 -0.24 27.20 -8.98
CA ALA A 350 -0.50 27.65 -10.35
C ALA A 350 0.42 26.94 -11.36
N GLU A 351 1.69 26.74 -11.01
CA GLU A 351 2.62 26.00 -11.87
C GLU A 351 2.24 24.51 -11.93
N ALA A 352 1.88 23.90 -10.78
CA ALA A 352 1.39 22.53 -10.74
C ALA A 352 0.13 22.34 -11.60
N GLU A 353 -0.82 23.27 -11.55
CA GLU A 353 -2.03 23.20 -12.37
C GLU A 353 -1.73 23.32 -13.86
N LYS A 354 -0.79 24.17 -14.25
CA LYS A 354 -0.31 24.28 -15.63
C LYS A 354 0.30 22.96 -16.14
N ASP A 355 1.09 22.29 -15.30
CA ASP A 355 1.69 21.00 -15.62
C ASP A 355 0.63 19.91 -15.74
N VAL A 356 -0.36 19.86 -14.82
CA VAL A 356 -1.51 18.95 -14.88
C VAL A 356 -2.26 19.10 -16.20
N GLN A 357 -2.54 20.34 -16.62
CA GLN A 357 -3.23 20.62 -17.88
C GLN A 357 -2.40 20.18 -19.10
N ALA A 358 -1.08 20.27 -19.04
CA ALA A 358 -0.21 19.77 -20.09
C ALA A 358 -0.24 18.25 -20.19
N VAL A 359 -0.14 17.53 -19.07
CA VAL A 359 -0.25 16.06 -19.02
C VAL A 359 -1.65 15.61 -19.45
N TYR A 360 -2.72 16.27 -18.97
CA TYR A 360 -4.10 15.91 -19.34
C TYR A 360 -4.34 16.04 -20.84
N ARG A 361 -3.87 17.13 -21.48
CA ARG A 361 -3.94 17.24 -22.95
C ARG A 361 -3.27 16.08 -23.67
N ARG A 362 -2.14 15.59 -23.17
CA ARG A 362 -1.45 14.41 -23.74
C ARG A 362 -2.25 13.13 -23.52
N VAL A 363 -2.89 12.97 -22.35
CA VAL A 363 -3.82 11.85 -22.08
C VAL A 363 -4.95 11.87 -23.10
N GLN A 364 -5.60 13.03 -23.34
CA GLN A 364 -6.70 13.14 -24.30
C GLN A 364 -6.27 12.83 -25.74
N GLN A 365 -5.07 13.24 -26.13
CA GLN A 365 -4.50 12.88 -27.45
C GLN A 365 -4.28 11.37 -27.59
N LEU A 366 -3.77 10.71 -26.54
CA LEU A 366 -3.59 9.26 -26.54
C LEU A 366 -4.94 8.53 -26.59
N LEU A 367 -5.93 8.94 -25.77
CA LEU A 367 -7.27 8.36 -25.77
C LEU A 367 -7.92 8.45 -27.17
N ASN A 368 -7.82 9.60 -27.81
CA ASN A 368 -8.33 9.78 -29.17
C ASN A 368 -7.63 8.85 -30.17
N THR A 369 -6.30 8.69 -30.05
CA THR A 369 -5.52 7.81 -30.94
C THR A 369 -5.92 6.34 -30.80
N ILE A 370 -6.25 5.87 -29.58
CA ILE A 370 -6.65 4.49 -29.32
C ILE A 370 -8.17 4.26 -29.39
N GLY A 371 -8.95 5.30 -29.74
CA GLY A 371 -10.40 5.21 -29.88
C GLY A 371 -11.17 5.05 -28.57
N LYS A 372 -10.63 5.53 -27.45
CA LYS A 372 -11.32 5.56 -26.15
C LYS A 372 -12.03 6.89 -25.93
N PRO A 373 -13.16 6.92 -25.16
CA PRO A 373 -13.86 8.16 -24.84
C PRO A 373 -13.02 9.07 -23.92
N GLU A 374 -13.26 10.37 -23.99
CA GLU A 374 -12.52 11.39 -23.24
C GLU A 374 -12.67 11.23 -21.72
N ASP A 375 -13.78 10.70 -21.25
CA ASP A 375 -14.09 10.44 -19.83
C ASP A 375 -13.52 9.12 -19.30
N PHE A 376 -12.82 8.34 -20.12
CA PHE A 376 -12.13 7.11 -19.71
C PHE A 376 -11.05 7.36 -18.65
N ILE A 377 -10.42 8.54 -18.70
CA ILE A 377 -9.47 9.02 -17.67
C ILE A 377 -9.85 10.47 -17.37
N THR A 378 -10.17 10.74 -16.10
CA THR A 378 -10.59 12.06 -15.67
C THR A 378 -9.40 12.99 -15.40
N GLU A 379 -9.66 14.29 -15.41
CA GLU A 379 -8.66 15.28 -14.99
C GLU A 379 -8.22 15.06 -13.53
N ALA A 380 -9.13 14.60 -12.67
CA ALA A 380 -8.84 14.29 -11.28
C ALA A 380 -7.83 13.14 -11.14
N ASP A 381 -7.93 12.11 -11.98
CA ASP A 381 -6.97 10.99 -12.01
C ASP A 381 -5.58 11.47 -12.42
N VAL A 382 -5.49 12.34 -13.44
CA VAL A 382 -4.24 12.93 -13.90
C VAL A 382 -3.65 13.85 -12.83
N LYS A 383 -4.47 14.63 -12.15
CA LYS A 383 -4.04 15.50 -11.05
C LYS A 383 -3.46 14.71 -9.89
N LEU A 384 -4.11 13.59 -9.54
CA LEU A 384 -3.63 12.65 -8.52
C LEU A 384 -2.27 12.07 -8.91
N LEU A 385 -2.12 11.60 -10.16
CA LEU A 385 -0.85 11.12 -10.67
C LEU A 385 0.24 12.20 -10.63
N CYS A 386 0.00 13.39 -11.16
CA CYS A 386 0.98 14.47 -11.21
C CYS A 386 1.50 14.86 -9.81
N LYS A 387 0.58 14.97 -8.84
CA LYS A 387 0.91 15.27 -7.44
C LYS A 387 1.86 14.22 -6.84
N ASN A 388 1.70 12.95 -7.19
CA ASN A 388 2.40 11.82 -6.60
C ASN A 388 3.43 11.17 -7.54
N ALA A 389 3.66 11.73 -8.72
CA ALA A 389 4.45 11.14 -9.80
C ALA A 389 5.85 10.65 -9.39
N HIS A 390 6.48 11.34 -8.44
CA HIS A 390 7.84 11.01 -7.95
C HIS A 390 7.90 9.74 -7.09
N ALA A 391 6.77 9.27 -6.58
CA ALA A 391 6.68 8.13 -5.67
C ALA A 391 5.73 7.04 -6.15
N VAL A 392 5.16 7.18 -7.36
CA VAL A 392 4.30 6.17 -7.96
C VAL A 392 5.03 4.82 -8.06
N ARG A 393 4.31 3.73 -7.78
CA ARG A 393 4.84 2.35 -7.85
C ARG A 393 3.88 1.46 -8.62
N LEU A 394 4.44 0.42 -9.18
CA LEU A 394 3.69 -0.69 -9.75
C LEU A 394 4.10 -1.98 -9.06
N VAL A 395 3.15 -2.65 -8.45
CA VAL A 395 3.37 -3.97 -7.88
C VAL A 395 2.99 -5.01 -8.92
N ARG A 396 3.93 -5.85 -9.30
CA ARG A 396 3.70 -7.06 -10.09
C ARG A 396 3.92 -8.27 -9.22
N GLY A 397 2.83 -8.91 -8.85
CA GLY A 397 2.87 -10.10 -8.02
C GLY A 397 3.03 -11.38 -8.83
N ARG A 398 2.93 -12.51 -8.14
CA ARG A 398 2.99 -13.86 -8.71
C ARG A 398 1.74 -14.64 -8.38
N SER A 399 1.31 -15.49 -9.30
CA SER A 399 0.17 -16.36 -9.07
C SER A 399 0.51 -17.47 -8.06
N LEU A 400 -0.49 -17.92 -7.31
CA LEU A 400 -0.34 -19.10 -6.46
C LEU A 400 -0.02 -20.36 -7.29
N ALA A 401 -0.52 -20.44 -8.52
CA ALA A 401 -0.18 -21.54 -9.42
C ALA A 401 1.33 -21.64 -9.67
N ALA A 402 2.00 -20.51 -9.95
CA ALA A 402 3.45 -20.46 -10.13
C ALA A 402 4.22 -20.77 -8.84
N GLU A 403 3.69 -20.40 -7.68
CA GLU A 403 4.30 -20.71 -6.38
C GLU A 403 4.18 -22.21 -6.05
N TYR A 404 3.11 -22.87 -6.47
CA TYR A 404 2.86 -24.28 -6.21
C TYR A 404 3.46 -25.20 -7.29
N ASP A 405 3.89 -24.69 -8.43
CA ASP A 405 4.68 -25.45 -9.41
C ASP A 405 6.16 -25.50 -8.98
N ALA A 406 6.68 -26.69 -8.73
CA ALA A 406 8.07 -26.87 -8.29
C ALA A 406 9.14 -26.31 -9.27
N LYS A 407 8.79 -26.11 -10.55
CA LYS A 407 9.68 -25.55 -11.57
C LYS A 407 9.71 -24.03 -11.55
N GLU A 408 8.61 -23.40 -11.15
CA GLU A 408 8.44 -21.93 -11.15
C GLU A 408 8.57 -21.32 -9.75
N ALA A 409 8.43 -22.14 -8.70
CA ALA A 409 8.52 -21.72 -7.31
C ALA A 409 9.89 -21.09 -6.97
N GLN A 410 9.87 -20.14 -6.02
CA GLN A 410 11.10 -19.50 -5.52
C GLN A 410 11.88 -20.42 -4.55
N VAL A 411 12.14 -21.66 -4.98
CA VAL A 411 12.77 -22.71 -4.17
C VAL A 411 14.09 -22.25 -3.58
N HIS A 412 14.93 -21.58 -4.35
CA HIS A 412 16.20 -21.06 -3.86
C HIS A 412 16.02 -20.09 -2.68
N THR A 413 15.07 -19.17 -2.79
CA THR A 413 14.77 -18.20 -1.73
C THR A 413 14.28 -18.91 -0.47
N ILE A 414 13.39 -19.89 -0.61
CA ILE A 414 12.86 -20.69 0.50
C ILE A 414 14.00 -21.45 1.19
N LEU A 415 14.82 -22.17 0.44
CA LEU A 415 15.90 -22.97 0.99
C LEU A 415 16.99 -22.13 1.66
N THR A 416 17.36 -21.00 1.06
CA THR A 416 18.32 -20.06 1.65
C THR A 416 17.79 -19.49 2.98
N SER A 417 16.48 -19.17 3.04
CA SER A 417 15.87 -18.70 4.28
C SER A 417 15.76 -19.80 5.34
N LEU A 418 15.57 -21.07 4.95
CA LEU A 418 15.55 -22.21 5.88
C LEU A 418 16.90 -22.45 6.56
N ASP A 419 18.02 -22.08 5.94
CA ASP A 419 19.36 -22.17 6.54
C ASP A 419 19.54 -21.18 7.71
N SER A 420 18.72 -20.13 7.78
CA SER A 420 18.73 -19.19 8.91
C SER A 420 17.91 -19.75 10.08
N PRO A 421 18.53 -19.88 11.28
CA PRO A 421 17.84 -20.45 12.45
C PRO A 421 16.68 -19.58 12.97
N ASP A 422 16.70 -18.28 12.67
CA ASP A 422 15.72 -17.31 13.15
C ASP A 422 14.63 -16.98 12.10
N SER A 423 14.68 -17.59 10.91
CA SER A 423 13.69 -17.33 9.86
C SER A 423 12.39 -18.08 10.11
N GLU A 424 11.30 -17.35 9.96
CA GLU A 424 9.94 -17.88 10.09
C GLU A 424 9.47 -18.64 8.83
N ILE A 425 10.28 -18.74 7.78
CA ILE A 425 9.96 -19.46 6.53
C ILE A 425 9.61 -20.93 6.77
N ILE A 426 10.12 -21.52 7.86
CA ILE A 426 9.80 -22.89 8.24
C ILE A 426 8.30 -23.13 8.36
N PHE A 427 7.53 -22.14 8.84
CA PHE A 427 6.08 -22.27 8.97
C PHE A 427 5.37 -22.27 7.61
N TYR A 428 5.90 -21.56 6.62
CA TYR A 428 5.41 -21.67 5.24
C TYR A 428 5.58 -23.12 4.73
N VAL A 429 6.76 -23.69 4.92
CA VAL A 429 7.05 -25.08 4.51
C VAL A 429 6.13 -26.08 5.23
N LEU A 430 5.91 -25.84 6.52
CA LEU A 430 4.99 -26.66 7.32
C LEU A 430 3.53 -26.51 6.87
N PHE A 431 3.07 -25.31 6.49
CA PHE A 431 1.74 -25.16 5.89
C PHE A 431 1.60 -25.93 4.59
N ARG A 432 2.62 -25.95 3.73
CA ARG A 432 2.63 -26.79 2.52
C ARG A 432 2.56 -28.29 2.87
N ALA A 433 3.25 -28.69 3.92
CA ALA A 433 3.19 -30.08 4.42
C ALA A 433 1.80 -30.42 5.01
N VAL A 434 1.19 -29.50 5.75
CA VAL A 434 -0.18 -29.65 6.30
C VAL A 434 -1.20 -29.75 5.17
N ASP A 435 -1.09 -28.93 4.14
CA ASP A 435 -2.00 -28.98 2.99
C ASP A 435 -1.86 -30.33 2.24
N ARG A 436 -0.62 -30.84 2.08
CA ARG A 436 -0.36 -32.18 1.53
C ARG A 436 -0.95 -33.28 2.40
N PHE A 437 -0.77 -33.17 3.72
CA PHE A 437 -1.39 -34.09 4.69
C PHE A 437 -2.92 -34.11 4.54
N TYR A 438 -3.53 -32.91 4.47
CA TYR A 438 -4.98 -32.80 4.32
C TYR A 438 -5.49 -33.44 3.01
N ASN A 439 -4.79 -33.19 1.90
CA ASN A 439 -5.12 -33.80 0.61
C ASN A 439 -5.07 -35.35 0.66
N GLN A 440 -4.21 -35.91 1.49
CA GLN A 440 -4.02 -37.36 1.61
C GLN A 440 -4.99 -38.02 2.60
N TYR A 441 -5.27 -37.35 3.73
CA TYR A 441 -6.00 -37.95 4.85
C TYR A 441 -7.39 -37.33 5.09
N ASN A 442 -7.72 -36.26 4.40
CA ASN A 442 -8.99 -35.51 4.49
C ASN A 442 -9.31 -34.99 5.91
N CYS A 443 -8.29 -34.72 6.72
CA CYS A 443 -8.35 -34.09 8.03
C CYS A 443 -7.05 -33.32 8.30
N TYR A 444 -7.08 -32.42 9.28
CA TYR A 444 -5.84 -31.77 9.74
C TYR A 444 -5.04 -32.70 10.66
N PRO A 445 -3.69 -32.60 10.64
CA PRO A 445 -2.85 -33.39 11.54
C PRO A 445 -3.13 -33.03 13.00
N GLY A 446 -3.35 -34.03 13.85
CA GLY A 446 -3.67 -33.85 15.26
C GLY A 446 -5.10 -33.42 15.56
N TYR A 447 -6.00 -33.46 14.58
CA TYR A 447 -7.42 -33.17 14.80
C TYR A 447 -8.10 -34.15 15.76
N PHE A 448 -7.67 -35.41 15.75
CA PHE A 448 -8.14 -36.44 16.67
C PHE A 448 -7.07 -36.76 17.72
N ASP A 449 -7.39 -36.58 18.99
CA ASP A 449 -6.45 -36.75 20.12
C ASP A 449 -5.76 -38.13 20.15
N ASP A 450 -6.47 -39.20 19.82
CA ASP A 450 -5.97 -40.57 19.81
C ASP A 450 -5.00 -40.88 18.64
N GLN A 451 -4.88 -39.96 17.66
CA GLN A 451 -4.04 -40.14 16.46
C GLN A 451 -2.80 -39.27 16.46
N LEU A 452 -2.56 -38.45 17.49
CA LEU A 452 -1.51 -37.44 17.53
C LEU A 452 -0.12 -38.00 17.15
N GLU A 453 0.34 -39.07 17.76
CA GLU A 453 1.64 -39.69 17.48
C GLU A 453 1.75 -40.23 16.04
N THR A 454 0.65 -40.79 15.54
CA THR A 454 0.58 -41.27 14.17
C THR A 454 0.63 -40.11 13.18
N ASP A 455 -0.07 -39.04 13.46
CA ASP A 455 -0.14 -37.88 12.59
C ASP A 455 1.18 -37.09 12.56
N ILE A 456 1.94 -37.04 13.66
CA ILE A 456 3.31 -36.52 13.67
C ILE A 456 4.17 -37.26 12.64
N SER A 457 4.13 -38.59 12.63
CA SER A 457 4.89 -39.41 11.69
C SER A 457 4.45 -39.18 10.23
N LYS A 458 3.15 -39.06 9.99
CA LYS A 458 2.59 -38.77 8.66
C LYS A 458 2.94 -37.36 8.20
N LEU A 459 2.86 -36.35 9.09
CA LEU A 459 3.20 -34.97 8.76
C LEU A 459 4.70 -34.83 8.44
N LYS A 460 5.59 -35.54 9.16
CA LYS A 460 7.02 -35.65 8.82
C LYS A 460 7.23 -36.25 7.42
N ALA A 461 6.46 -37.26 7.06
CA ALA A 461 6.53 -37.84 5.71
C ALA A 461 6.06 -36.84 4.65
N SER A 462 4.97 -36.11 4.89
CA SER A 462 4.47 -35.06 4.00
C SER A 462 5.48 -33.91 3.84
N LEU A 463 6.12 -33.48 4.93
CA LEU A 463 7.19 -32.50 4.91
C LEU A 463 8.38 -32.99 4.08
N GLY A 464 8.80 -34.25 4.28
CA GLY A 464 9.87 -34.86 3.49
C GLY A 464 9.58 -34.88 1.99
N GLN A 465 8.32 -35.14 1.60
CA GLN A 465 7.90 -35.09 0.19
C GLN A 465 8.02 -33.67 -0.40
N VAL A 466 7.56 -32.64 0.32
CA VAL A 466 7.67 -31.24 -0.11
C VAL A 466 9.15 -30.86 -0.30
N LEU A 467 10.00 -31.17 0.65
CA LEU A 467 11.44 -30.86 0.58
C LEU A 467 12.13 -31.62 -0.55
N GLN A 468 11.77 -32.90 -0.76
CA GLN A 468 12.31 -33.71 -1.85
C GLN A 468 11.94 -33.13 -3.24
N GLU A 469 10.71 -32.66 -3.42
CA GLU A 469 10.27 -32.00 -4.64
C GLU A 469 11.07 -30.74 -4.92
N TRP A 470 11.53 -30.05 -3.89
CA TRP A 470 12.41 -28.88 -3.99
C TRP A 470 13.90 -29.23 -4.07
N GLY A 471 14.24 -30.53 -4.11
CA GLY A 471 15.62 -30.99 -4.17
C GLY A 471 16.43 -30.78 -2.87
N SER A 472 15.74 -30.61 -1.74
CA SER A 472 16.34 -30.41 -0.43
C SER A 472 16.37 -31.69 0.40
N GLY A 473 17.31 -31.74 1.34
CA GLY A 473 17.35 -32.75 2.39
C GLY A 473 16.37 -32.45 3.54
N PRO A 474 16.30 -33.35 4.53
CA PRO A 474 15.41 -33.16 5.68
C PRO A 474 15.82 -31.94 6.53
N VAL A 475 14.83 -31.20 6.99
CA VAL A 475 15.03 -30.06 7.92
C VAL A 475 14.94 -30.58 9.36
N ALA A 476 15.94 -30.30 10.17
CA ALA A 476 16.01 -30.72 11.58
C ALA A 476 15.22 -29.77 12.49
N ARG A 477 13.89 -29.72 12.34
CA ARG A 477 12.97 -28.89 13.13
C ARG A 477 11.78 -29.71 13.61
N ASP A 478 12.05 -30.87 14.20
CA ASP A 478 11.04 -31.81 14.67
C ASP A 478 10.04 -31.19 15.66
N ASP A 479 10.49 -30.28 16.50
CA ASP A 479 9.65 -29.59 17.51
C ASP A 479 8.49 -28.86 16.86
N TYR A 480 8.72 -28.18 15.73
CA TYR A 480 7.64 -27.46 15.04
C TYR A 480 6.64 -28.40 14.38
N VAL A 481 7.06 -29.58 13.91
CA VAL A 481 6.13 -30.60 13.39
C VAL A 481 5.19 -31.10 14.50
N HIS A 482 5.74 -31.32 15.70
CA HIS A 482 4.97 -31.69 16.88
C HIS A 482 3.96 -30.58 17.26
N GLU A 483 4.41 -29.31 17.26
CA GLU A 483 3.53 -28.17 17.54
C GLU A 483 2.41 -28.04 16.50
N MET A 484 2.69 -28.20 15.21
CA MET A 484 1.64 -28.17 14.16
C MET A 484 0.56 -29.25 14.38
N CYS A 485 0.97 -30.46 14.76
CA CYS A 485 0.00 -31.51 15.12
C CYS A 485 -0.76 -31.17 16.40
N ARG A 486 -0.09 -30.61 17.42
CA ARG A 486 -0.72 -30.20 18.68
C ARG A 486 -1.76 -29.09 18.48
N TYR A 487 -1.54 -28.21 17.50
CA TYR A 487 -2.50 -27.14 17.18
C TYR A 487 -3.76 -27.66 16.48
N GLY A 488 -3.68 -28.74 15.71
CA GLY A 488 -4.84 -29.37 15.06
C GLY A 488 -5.68 -28.40 14.19
N ALA A 489 -5.08 -27.39 13.62
CA ALA A 489 -5.72 -26.28 12.89
C ALA A 489 -6.63 -25.36 13.75
N ALA A 490 -6.53 -25.38 15.07
CA ALA A 490 -7.31 -24.50 15.94
C ALA A 490 -6.96 -23.03 15.69
N GLU A 491 -7.97 -22.20 15.59
CA GLU A 491 -7.80 -20.73 15.53
C GLU A 491 -7.85 -20.15 16.94
N LEU A 492 -6.75 -19.55 17.39
CA LEU A 492 -6.74 -18.78 18.64
C LEU A 492 -7.22 -17.37 18.37
N HIS A 493 -8.23 -16.89 19.09
CA HIS A 493 -8.85 -15.59 18.87
C HIS A 493 -7.83 -14.43 18.80
N ALA A 494 -6.83 -14.40 19.70
CA ALA A 494 -5.81 -13.35 19.69
C ALA A 494 -4.96 -13.36 18.41
N VAL A 495 -4.60 -14.53 17.88
CA VAL A 495 -3.86 -14.69 16.63
C VAL A 495 -4.75 -14.34 15.45
N ALA A 496 -5.99 -14.83 15.45
CA ALA A 496 -7.00 -14.54 14.43
C ALA A 496 -7.28 -13.03 14.32
N ALA A 497 -7.40 -12.33 15.44
CA ALA A 497 -7.61 -10.89 15.48
C ALA A 497 -6.42 -10.12 14.89
N PHE A 498 -5.19 -10.50 15.22
CA PHE A 498 -3.98 -9.88 14.68
C PHE A 498 -3.84 -10.12 13.17
N VAL A 499 -3.93 -11.37 12.74
CA VAL A 499 -3.82 -11.75 11.32
C VAL A 499 -4.95 -11.14 10.49
N GLY A 500 -6.19 -11.18 11.01
CA GLY A 500 -7.35 -10.56 10.36
C GLY A 500 -7.18 -9.05 10.17
N ALA A 501 -6.66 -8.34 11.20
CA ALA A 501 -6.37 -6.92 11.08
C ALA A 501 -5.27 -6.62 10.05
N CYS A 502 -4.19 -7.40 10.02
CA CYS A 502 -3.14 -7.27 9.01
C CYS A 502 -3.69 -7.51 7.59
N ALA A 503 -4.50 -8.55 7.40
CA ALA A 503 -5.15 -8.82 6.13
C ALA A 503 -6.09 -7.71 5.69
N ALA A 504 -6.85 -7.13 6.62
CA ALA A 504 -7.73 -5.99 6.34
C ALA A 504 -6.96 -4.76 5.85
N HIS A 505 -5.77 -4.49 6.41
CA HIS A 505 -4.90 -3.42 5.90
C HIS A 505 -4.52 -3.65 4.43
N GLU A 506 -4.18 -4.89 4.05
CA GLU A 506 -3.87 -5.20 2.66
C GLU A 506 -5.10 -5.02 1.75
N VAL A 507 -6.29 -5.42 2.19
CA VAL A 507 -7.55 -5.19 1.46
C VAL A 507 -7.79 -3.69 1.25
N ILE A 508 -7.59 -2.86 2.28
CA ILE A 508 -7.77 -1.40 2.19
C ILE A 508 -6.76 -0.80 1.20
N LYS A 509 -5.48 -1.20 1.25
CA LYS A 509 -4.45 -0.75 0.30
C LYS A 509 -4.84 -1.08 -1.14
N LEU A 510 -5.32 -2.30 -1.38
CA LEU A 510 -5.76 -2.75 -2.70
C LEU A 510 -7.00 -1.99 -3.19
N ALA A 511 -7.99 -1.77 -2.32
CA ALA A 511 -9.22 -1.08 -2.68
C ALA A 511 -9.00 0.42 -2.94
N THR A 512 -8.08 1.06 -2.20
CA THR A 512 -7.81 2.49 -2.31
C THR A 512 -6.71 2.84 -3.32
N GLY A 513 -5.88 1.87 -3.74
CA GLY A 513 -4.68 2.12 -4.55
C GLY A 513 -3.61 2.94 -3.84
N GLN A 514 -3.62 2.92 -2.50
CA GLN A 514 -2.71 3.68 -1.66
C GLN A 514 -1.87 2.75 -0.78
N TYR A 515 -0.66 3.21 -0.44
CA TYR A 515 0.36 2.42 0.25
C TYR A 515 0.76 1.16 -0.54
N VAL A 516 2.03 0.81 -0.47
CA VAL A 516 2.52 -0.39 -1.16
C VAL A 516 2.02 -1.64 -0.43
N PRO A 517 1.33 -2.56 -1.12
CA PRO A 517 0.91 -3.81 -0.53
C PRO A 517 2.09 -4.68 -0.08
N LEU A 518 1.78 -5.65 0.78
CA LEU A 518 2.70 -6.67 1.22
C LEU A 518 3.39 -7.35 0.01
N SER A 519 4.70 -7.54 0.12
CA SER A 519 5.51 -8.24 -0.87
C SER A 519 5.37 -9.75 -0.70
N ASN A 520 4.23 -10.16 -0.95
CA ASN A 520 3.33 -11.26 -1.15
C ASN A 520 3.09 -12.22 0.03
N THR A 521 4.04 -12.54 0.89
CA THR A 521 3.83 -13.52 1.98
C THR A 521 4.25 -12.92 3.32
N PHE A 522 3.39 -13.07 4.33
CA PHE A 522 3.63 -12.65 5.70
C PHE A 522 3.40 -13.83 6.65
N ILE A 523 4.33 -14.05 7.55
CA ILE A 523 4.26 -15.07 8.60
C ILE A 523 4.38 -14.36 9.95
N TYR A 524 3.50 -14.73 10.87
CA TYR A 524 3.50 -14.28 12.25
C TYR A 524 3.64 -15.47 13.19
N ASN A 525 4.63 -15.43 14.06
CA ASN A 525 4.88 -16.41 15.10
C ASN A 525 4.54 -15.80 16.46
N ALA A 526 3.36 -16.09 16.99
CA ALA A 526 2.91 -15.56 18.28
C ALA A 526 3.65 -16.17 19.48
N MET A 527 4.39 -17.29 19.33
CA MET A 527 5.21 -17.86 20.40
C MET A 527 6.39 -16.96 20.75
N THR A 528 6.96 -16.29 19.75
CA THR A 528 8.12 -15.39 19.87
C THR A 528 7.77 -13.93 19.67
N ALA A 529 6.52 -13.63 19.29
CA ALA A 529 6.07 -12.32 18.81
C ALA A 529 6.88 -11.79 17.61
N ALA A 530 7.44 -12.68 16.79
CA ALA A 530 8.18 -12.35 15.58
C ALA A 530 7.28 -12.36 14.36
N SER A 531 7.68 -11.62 13.33
CA SER A 531 7.04 -11.68 12.02
C SER A 531 8.08 -11.47 10.92
N GLU A 532 7.85 -12.11 9.78
CA GLU A 532 8.73 -11.98 8.62
C GLU A 532 7.90 -11.92 7.34
N THR A 533 8.45 -11.24 6.33
CA THR A 533 7.84 -11.13 4.99
C THR A 533 8.74 -11.75 3.95
N PHE A 534 8.14 -12.44 2.98
CA PHE A 534 8.85 -13.12 1.90
C PHE A 534 8.21 -12.77 0.56
N LEU A 535 9.02 -12.78 -0.48
CA LEU A 535 8.59 -12.75 -1.88
C LEU A 535 8.69 -14.18 -2.43
N LEU A 536 7.55 -14.88 -2.48
CA LEU A 536 7.46 -16.27 -2.91
C LEU A 536 6.74 -16.41 -4.26
#